data_ce8ecb6d1b524abc2b98b1332b71e2ab
#
_entry.id   ce8ecb6d1b524abc2b98b1332b71e2ab
#
_cell.length_a   1.000
_cell.length_b   1.000
_cell.length_c   1.000
_cell.angle_alpha   90.00
_cell.angle_beta   90.00
_cell.angle_gamma   90.00
#
_symmetry.space_group_name_H-M   'P 1'
#
loop_
_entity.id
_entity.type
_entity.pdbx_description
1 polymer ?
#
loop_
_entity_poly.entity_id
_entity_poly.type
_entity_poly.pdbx_seq_one_letter_code
_entity_poly.pdbx_strand_id
1 'polypeptide(L)'
;NKEQSDLAYGRFGDWRFAPDDWSIYHPNHDNYQIPGNCKRSIGRILNLNTRHANIDQNEVDKAFDQANFGKATLLGITTHDYRNMESEIIHFQKMLIKAKEKFPDVEFVFSEAVNAFRNVLYGENHNFEKLQLKVSIIKNTNSWKLTVDVEKGSIFGPQPYLAIKT
;
A
#
# COMPACT_ATOMS: atom_id res chain seq x y z
N ASN A 1 -8.03 9.27 6.49
CA ASN A 1 -8.86 10.45 6.38
C ASN A 1 -9.94 10.44 7.46
N LYS A 2 -10.06 11.53 8.24
CA LYS A 2 -10.92 11.59 9.44
C LYS A 2 -12.40 11.31 9.15
N GLU A 3 -12.87 11.69 7.97
CA GLU A 3 -14.28 11.53 7.56
C GLU A 3 -14.57 10.16 6.94
N GLN A 4 -13.52 9.37 6.71
CA GLN A 4 -13.58 8.13 5.95
C GLN A 4 -13.20 6.92 6.78
N SER A 5 -13.23 7.04 8.11
CA SER A 5 -12.99 5.92 9.01
C SER A 5 -14.11 4.89 8.92
N ASP A 6 -13.74 3.64 8.76
CA ASP A 6 -14.68 2.51 8.74
C ASP A 6 -15.43 2.30 10.06
N LEU A 7 -15.01 2.94 11.14
CA LEU A 7 -15.70 2.88 12.45
C LEU A 7 -17.15 3.37 12.36
N ALA A 8 -17.41 4.40 11.56
CA ALA A 8 -18.76 4.94 11.39
C ALA A 8 -19.76 3.91 10.80
N TYR A 9 -19.26 2.84 10.22
CA TYR A 9 -20.04 1.81 9.53
C TYR A 9 -19.86 0.42 10.13
N GLY A 10 -19.30 0.35 11.34
CA GLY A 10 -19.06 -0.92 12.03
C GLY A 10 -17.98 -1.80 11.43
N ARG A 11 -17.09 -1.23 10.62
CA ARG A 11 -15.94 -1.93 10.04
C ARG A 11 -14.69 -1.71 10.87
N PHE A 12 -13.67 -2.52 10.58
CA PHE A 12 -12.39 -2.47 11.28
C PHE A 12 -11.46 -1.42 10.66
N GLY A 13 -10.81 -0.67 11.51
CA GLY A 13 -9.79 0.30 11.13
C GLY A 13 -10.21 1.74 11.39
N ASP A 14 -9.64 2.29 12.44
CA ASP A 14 -9.75 3.72 12.72
C ASP A 14 -8.58 4.46 12.10
N TRP A 15 -8.85 5.33 11.13
CA TRP A 15 -7.84 6.10 10.42
C TRP A 15 -7.97 7.62 10.66
N ARG A 16 -8.76 8.02 11.66
CA ARG A 16 -9.06 9.43 11.91
C ARG A 16 -7.86 10.29 12.26
N PHE A 17 -6.82 9.69 12.80
CA PHE A 17 -5.59 10.36 13.20
C PHE A 17 -4.37 10.00 12.34
N ALA A 18 -4.55 9.16 11.34
CA ALA A 18 -3.50 8.82 10.41
C ALA A 18 -3.15 10.02 9.51
N PRO A 19 -1.90 10.09 8.99
CA PRO A 19 -1.54 11.06 7.98
C PRO A 19 -2.51 11.02 6.81
N ASP A 20 -2.92 12.18 6.33
CA ASP A 20 -3.87 12.34 5.24
C ASP A 20 -3.21 12.80 3.93
N ASP A 21 -1.89 12.87 3.92
CA ASP A 21 -1.08 13.06 2.73
C ASP A 21 -0.84 11.74 1.97
N TRP A 22 -0.17 11.82 0.83
CA TRP A 22 0.13 10.68 -0.03
C TRP A 22 1.54 10.12 0.17
N SER A 23 2.07 10.28 1.39
CA SER A 23 3.35 9.69 1.79
C SER A 23 3.17 8.30 2.39
N ILE A 24 4.21 7.48 2.27
CA ILE A 24 4.33 6.25 3.05
C ILE A 24 4.95 6.61 4.40
N TYR A 25 4.43 6.05 5.47
CA TYR A 25 5.01 6.22 6.80
C TYR A 25 5.22 4.88 7.51
N HIS A 26 6.17 4.87 8.43
CA HIS A 26 6.35 3.78 9.39
C HIS A 26 5.49 4.05 10.61
N PRO A 27 4.58 3.14 11.01
CA PRO A 27 3.72 3.39 12.16
C PRO A 27 4.46 3.26 13.49
N ASN A 28 3.90 3.84 14.52
CA ASN A 28 4.27 3.56 15.89
C ASN A 28 3.78 2.15 16.30
N HIS A 29 4.49 1.48 17.21
CA HIS A 29 4.16 0.12 17.64
C HIS A 29 2.83 0.04 18.40
N ASP A 30 2.50 1.05 19.18
CA ASP A 30 1.31 1.06 20.03
C ASP A 30 0.10 1.71 19.35
N ASN A 31 0.35 2.59 18.36
CA ASN A 31 -0.70 3.26 17.60
C ASN A 31 -0.32 3.39 16.13
N TYR A 32 -0.91 2.57 15.30
CA TYR A 32 -0.64 2.54 13.87
C TYR A 32 -1.01 3.82 13.11
N GLN A 33 -1.83 4.70 13.69
CA GLN A 33 -2.21 5.98 13.08
C GLN A 33 -1.13 7.05 13.23
N ILE A 34 -0.15 6.82 14.10
CA ILE A 34 0.91 7.81 14.37
C ILE A 34 2.22 7.34 13.73
N PRO A 35 2.93 8.20 12.99
CA PRO A 35 4.26 7.89 12.51
C PRO A 35 5.22 7.50 13.65
N GLY A 36 6.07 6.51 13.41
CA GLY A 36 7.02 5.96 14.38
C GLY A 36 8.13 5.16 13.69
N ASN A 37 8.61 4.11 14.33
CA ASN A 37 9.77 3.34 13.90
C ASN A 37 9.51 1.84 13.70
N CYS A 38 8.26 1.43 13.58
CA CYS A 38 7.93 0.05 13.21
C CYS A 38 8.51 -0.28 11.84
N LYS A 39 8.98 -1.51 11.63
CA LYS A 39 9.50 -1.96 10.34
C LYS A 39 8.43 -2.09 9.23
N ARG A 40 7.16 -2.04 9.59
CA ARG A 40 6.04 -2.03 8.64
C ARG A 40 5.89 -0.65 8.04
N SER A 41 5.22 -0.60 6.89
CA SER A 41 4.93 0.65 6.19
C SER A 41 3.45 0.73 5.88
N ILE A 42 2.90 1.92 5.97
CA ILE A 42 1.50 2.22 5.66
C ILE A 42 1.48 3.30 4.59
N GLY A 43 0.69 3.07 3.56
CA GLY A 43 0.35 4.05 2.54
C GLY A 43 -1.17 4.24 2.49
N ARG A 44 -1.58 5.45 2.16
CA ARG A 44 -2.98 5.80 2.01
C ARG A 44 -3.55 5.18 0.73
N ILE A 45 -4.79 4.70 0.82
CA ILE A 45 -5.52 4.16 -0.33
C ILE A 45 -6.97 4.66 -0.31
N LEU A 46 -7.51 5.05 -1.45
CA LEU A 46 -8.90 5.44 -1.62
C LEU A 46 -9.61 4.56 -2.64
N ASN A 47 -10.93 4.48 -2.53
CA ASN A 47 -11.75 3.68 -3.41
C ASN A 47 -12.04 4.41 -4.73
N LEU A 48 -12.19 3.64 -5.81
CA LEU A 48 -12.80 4.09 -7.06
C LEU A 48 -14.30 3.89 -6.97
N ASN A 49 -15.04 5.00 -6.79
CA ASN A 49 -16.49 5.07 -6.88
C ASN A 49 -17.26 3.93 -6.16
N THR A 50 -16.83 3.58 -4.97
CA THR A 50 -17.52 2.62 -4.09
C THR A 50 -18.36 3.36 -3.04
N ARG A 51 -18.59 2.76 -1.88
CA ARG A 51 -19.50 3.29 -0.87
C ARG A 51 -18.98 4.55 -0.19
N HIS A 52 -17.70 4.54 0.18
CA HIS A 52 -17.05 5.56 1.00
C HIS A 52 -15.58 5.70 0.64
N ALA A 53 -14.98 6.79 1.09
CA ALA A 53 -13.56 7.04 0.88
C ALA A 53 -13.17 7.02 -0.60
N ASN A 54 -14.01 7.63 -1.42
CA ASN A 54 -13.77 7.69 -2.86
C ASN A 54 -12.69 8.73 -3.19
N ILE A 55 -11.90 8.39 -4.19
CA ILE A 55 -10.99 9.36 -4.79
C ILE A 55 -11.78 10.41 -5.56
N ASP A 56 -11.37 11.64 -5.44
CA ASP A 56 -11.89 12.78 -6.20
C ASP A 56 -10.75 13.60 -6.82
N GLN A 57 -11.10 14.61 -7.59
CA GLN A 57 -10.10 15.47 -8.25
C GLN A 57 -9.18 16.17 -7.25
N ASN A 58 -9.72 16.60 -6.10
CA ASN A 58 -8.91 17.31 -5.09
C ASN A 58 -7.83 16.40 -4.51
N GLU A 59 -8.15 15.12 -4.29
CA GLU A 59 -7.18 14.14 -3.77
C GLU A 59 -6.10 13.81 -4.81
N VAL A 60 -6.46 13.73 -6.09
CA VAL A 60 -5.48 13.57 -7.18
C VAL A 60 -4.60 14.81 -7.28
N ASP A 61 -5.18 16.00 -7.28
CA ASP A 61 -4.44 17.26 -7.33
C ASP A 61 -3.49 17.40 -6.13
N LYS A 62 -3.93 16.99 -4.93
CA LYS A 62 -3.09 16.98 -3.72
C LYS A 62 -1.88 16.06 -3.86
N ALA A 63 -2.05 14.88 -4.49
CA ALA A 63 -0.94 13.98 -4.75
C ALA A 63 0.06 14.60 -5.76
N PHE A 64 -0.44 15.21 -6.82
CA PHE A 64 0.41 15.87 -7.81
C PHE A 64 1.13 17.08 -7.24
N ASP A 65 0.45 17.91 -6.44
CA ASP A 65 1.06 19.03 -5.75
C ASP A 65 2.17 18.56 -4.79
N GLN A 66 1.93 17.50 -4.02
CA GLN A 66 2.94 16.91 -3.15
C GLN A 66 4.18 16.43 -3.94
N ALA A 67 3.99 15.76 -5.08
CA ALA A 67 5.07 15.32 -5.95
C ALA A 67 5.81 16.51 -6.59
N ASN A 68 5.09 17.56 -6.99
CA ASN A 68 5.65 18.79 -7.53
C ASN A 68 6.61 19.50 -6.56
N PHE A 69 6.39 19.35 -5.25
CA PHE A 69 7.32 19.80 -4.21
C PHE A 69 8.48 18.82 -3.94
N GLY A 70 8.67 17.82 -4.80
CA GLY A 70 9.76 16.86 -4.70
C GLY A 70 9.60 15.80 -3.59
N LYS A 71 8.39 15.65 -3.04
CA LYS A 71 8.13 14.59 -2.05
C LYS A 71 7.79 13.28 -2.77
N ALA A 72 8.39 12.18 -2.30
CA ALA A 72 8.01 10.85 -2.73
C ALA A 72 6.51 10.60 -2.43
N THR A 73 5.73 10.30 -3.46
CA THR A 73 4.27 10.27 -3.42
C THR A 73 3.75 8.93 -3.90
N LEU A 74 2.83 8.33 -3.14
CA LEU A 74 2.13 7.11 -3.49
C LEU A 74 0.63 7.36 -3.53
N LEU A 75 0.06 7.58 -4.70
CA LEU A 75 -1.38 7.68 -4.90
C LEU A 75 -1.99 6.27 -4.98
N GLY A 76 -2.45 5.76 -3.85
CA GLY A 76 -3.07 4.43 -3.76
C GLY A 76 -4.56 4.45 -4.12
N ILE A 77 -4.96 3.57 -5.04
CA ILE A 77 -6.37 3.38 -5.39
C ILE A 77 -6.76 1.91 -5.29
N THR A 78 -8.01 1.65 -4.98
CA THR A 78 -8.57 0.30 -4.91
C THR A 78 -10.00 0.25 -5.43
N THR A 79 -10.41 -0.91 -5.92
CA THR A 79 -11.79 -1.22 -6.28
C THR A 79 -12.07 -2.70 -6.03
N HIS A 80 -13.26 -3.16 -6.38
CA HIS A 80 -13.67 -4.56 -6.19
C HIS A 80 -13.82 -5.27 -7.55
N ASP A 81 -13.34 -6.49 -7.60
CA ASP A 81 -13.29 -7.35 -8.81
C ASP A 81 -14.67 -7.82 -9.33
N TYR A 82 -15.71 -7.75 -8.49
CA TYR A 82 -17.07 -8.11 -8.88
C TYR A 82 -17.82 -7.02 -9.67
N ARG A 83 -17.16 -5.90 -9.99
CA ARG A 83 -17.75 -4.75 -10.68
C ARG A 83 -17.16 -4.60 -12.08
N ASN A 84 -17.94 -3.98 -12.97
CA ASN A 84 -17.36 -3.48 -14.21
C ASN A 84 -16.52 -2.23 -13.90
N MET A 85 -15.20 -2.40 -13.95
CA MET A 85 -14.24 -1.35 -13.60
C MET A 85 -13.93 -0.37 -14.74
N GLU A 86 -14.38 -0.65 -15.96
CA GLU A 86 -14.02 0.16 -17.13
C GLU A 86 -14.38 1.64 -16.96
N SER A 87 -15.61 1.91 -16.55
CA SER A 87 -16.08 3.29 -16.32
C SER A 87 -15.32 4.00 -15.19
N GLU A 88 -14.94 3.26 -14.16
CA GLU A 88 -14.17 3.78 -13.02
C GLU A 88 -12.74 4.11 -13.41
N ILE A 89 -12.11 3.26 -14.20
CA ILE A 89 -10.75 3.47 -14.74
C ILE A 89 -10.76 4.70 -15.67
N ILE A 90 -11.73 4.81 -16.58
CA ILE A 90 -11.87 5.97 -17.47
C ILE A 90 -12.05 7.26 -16.66
N HIS A 91 -12.88 7.20 -15.61
CA HIS A 91 -13.09 8.37 -14.74
C HIS A 91 -11.80 8.79 -14.04
N PHE A 92 -11.05 7.84 -13.49
CA PHE A 92 -9.78 8.12 -12.83
C PHE A 92 -8.72 8.64 -13.81
N GLN A 93 -8.64 8.09 -15.02
CA GLN A 93 -7.75 8.61 -16.07
C GLN A 93 -8.03 10.08 -16.40
N LYS A 94 -9.30 10.47 -16.46
CA LYS A 94 -9.67 11.88 -16.67
C LYS A 94 -9.19 12.79 -15.54
N MET A 95 -9.21 12.31 -14.29
CA MET A 95 -8.67 13.06 -13.15
C MET A 95 -7.15 13.21 -13.24
N LEU A 96 -6.44 12.15 -13.65
CA LEU A 96 -4.98 12.22 -13.86
C LEU A 96 -4.60 13.19 -14.98
N ILE A 97 -5.33 13.20 -16.10
CA ILE A 97 -5.11 14.14 -17.21
C ILE A 97 -5.25 15.59 -16.71
N LYS A 98 -6.34 15.91 -16.00
CA LYS A 98 -6.55 17.24 -15.44
C LYS A 98 -5.47 17.65 -14.43
N ALA A 99 -5.00 16.71 -13.61
CA ALA A 99 -3.91 17.00 -12.68
C ALA A 99 -2.60 17.24 -13.43
N LYS A 100 -2.31 16.46 -14.49
CA LYS A 100 -1.11 16.67 -15.34
C LYS A 100 -1.14 18.03 -16.07
N GLU A 101 -2.32 18.51 -16.44
CA GLU A 101 -2.47 19.87 -17.00
C GLU A 101 -2.08 20.97 -16.01
N LYS A 102 -2.39 20.77 -14.71
CA LYS A 102 -2.02 21.71 -13.63
C LYS A 102 -0.55 21.59 -13.21
N PHE A 103 -0.01 20.39 -13.27
CA PHE A 103 1.34 20.04 -12.81
C PHE A 103 2.12 19.35 -13.93
N PRO A 104 2.47 20.07 -15.00
CA PRO A 104 3.03 19.48 -16.22
C PRO A 104 4.38 18.78 -16.00
N ASP A 105 5.15 19.19 -15.01
CA ASP A 105 6.47 18.64 -14.69
C ASP A 105 6.42 17.38 -13.81
N VAL A 106 5.27 17.03 -13.27
CA VAL A 106 5.11 15.83 -12.44
C VAL A 106 4.99 14.59 -13.33
N GLU A 107 5.96 13.70 -13.23
CA GLU A 107 5.90 12.37 -13.85
C GLU A 107 5.30 11.35 -12.90
N PHE A 108 4.53 10.40 -13.44
CA PHE A 108 3.99 9.29 -12.66
C PHE A 108 4.03 7.99 -13.46
N VAL A 109 4.06 6.87 -12.72
CA VAL A 109 4.02 5.53 -13.30
C VAL A 109 2.94 4.70 -12.62
N PHE A 110 2.29 3.84 -13.36
CA PHE A 110 1.42 2.82 -12.79
C PHE A 110 2.25 1.65 -12.30
N SER A 111 1.93 1.20 -11.09
CA SER A 111 2.63 0.08 -10.49
C SER A 111 1.69 -0.73 -9.60
N GLU A 112 1.96 -2.01 -9.47
CA GLU A 112 1.30 -2.80 -8.44
C GLU A 112 1.82 -2.43 -7.04
N ALA A 113 1.01 -2.71 -6.02
CA ALA A 113 1.23 -2.17 -4.67
C ALA A 113 2.63 -2.45 -4.10
N VAL A 114 3.15 -3.69 -4.24
CA VAL A 114 4.45 -4.05 -3.64
C VAL A 114 5.60 -3.30 -4.30
N ASN A 115 5.60 -3.21 -5.64
CA ASN A 115 6.64 -2.46 -6.36
C ASN A 115 6.51 -0.96 -6.13
N ALA A 116 5.28 -0.42 -6.08
CA ALA A 116 5.04 0.98 -5.75
C ALA A 116 5.65 1.35 -4.38
N PHE A 117 5.36 0.54 -3.34
CA PHE A 117 5.97 0.75 -2.02
C PHE A 117 7.49 0.67 -2.05
N ARG A 118 8.06 -0.30 -2.76
CA ARG A 118 9.51 -0.45 -2.88
C ARG A 118 10.15 0.76 -3.56
N ASN A 119 9.58 1.20 -4.67
CA ASN A 119 10.10 2.34 -5.41
C ASN A 119 10.08 3.63 -4.57
N VAL A 120 8.99 3.88 -3.85
CA VAL A 120 8.87 5.06 -2.99
C VAL A 120 9.82 5.00 -1.78
N LEU A 121 9.97 3.83 -1.14
CA LEU A 121 10.79 3.69 0.07
C LEU A 121 12.30 3.59 -0.22
N TYR A 122 12.68 2.99 -1.34
CA TYR A 122 14.07 2.61 -1.61
C TYR A 122 14.62 3.15 -2.93
N GLY A 123 13.78 3.79 -3.74
CA GLY A 123 14.12 4.26 -5.07
C GLY A 123 13.98 3.17 -6.16
N GLU A 124 13.81 3.61 -7.40
CA GLU A 124 13.56 2.72 -8.55
C GLU A 124 14.71 1.75 -8.85
N ASN A 125 15.94 2.15 -8.53
CA ASN A 125 17.13 1.35 -8.79
C ASN A 125 17.49 0.40 -7.64
N HIS A 126 16.63 0.24 -6.65
CA HIS A 126 16.92 -0.64 -5.54
C HIS A 126 16.79 -2.11 -5.97
N ASN A 127 17.92 -2.79 -6.01
CA ASN A 127 17.97 -4.21 -6.32
C ASN A 127 17.76 -5.04 -5.05
N PHE A 128 16.55 -5.57 -4.88
CA PHE A 128 16.28 -6.50 -3.79
C PHE A 128 16.87 -7.86 -4.12
N GLU A 129 17.71 -8.38 -3.23
CA GLU A 129 18.16 -9.76 -3.33
C GLU A 129 16.93 -10.67 -3.28
N LYS A 130 16.80 -11.55 -4.29
CA LYS A 130 15.68 -12.48 -4.37
C LYS A 130 15.66 -13.38 -3.14
N LEU A 131 14.52 -13.38 -2.43
CA LEU A 131 14.31 -14.24 -1.27
C LEU A 131 14.45 -15.71 -1.68
N GLN A 132 15.37 -16.42 -1.01
CA GLN A 132 15.53 -17.86 -1.13
C GLN A 132 15.27 -18.50 0.23
N LEU A 133 14.35 -19.45 0.25
CA LEU A 133 13.95 -20.17 1.45
C LEU A 133 14.30 -21.64 1.31
N LYS A 134 14.86 -22.22 2.37
CA LYS A 134 14.97 -23.66 2.56
C LYS A 134 13.87 -24.10 3.50
N VAL A 135 13.05 -25.03 3.02
CA VAL A 135 11.93 -25.57 3.79
C VAL A 135 12.20 -27.03 4.10
N SER A 136 12.13 -27.40 5.37
CA SER A 136 12.22 -28.78 5.81
C SER A 136 11.04 -29.17 6.67
N ILE A 137 10.57 -30.41 6.50
CA ILE A 137 9.43 -30.96 7.25
C ILE A 137 9.89 -32.25 7.89
N ILE A 138 9.75 -32.34 9.21
CA ILE A 138 10.07 -33.54 9.99
C ILE A 138 8.79 -34.05 10.64
N LYS A 139 8.48 -35.31 10.41
CA LYS A 139 7.39 -36.01 11.07
C LYS A 139 7.87 -36.60 12.38
N ASN A 140 7.26 -36.18 13.48
CA ASN A 140 7.40 -36.81 14.79
C ASN A 140 6.20 -37.74 15.04
N THR A 141 6.21 -38.47 16.14
CA THR A 141 5.15 -39.44 16.45
C THR A 141 3.75 -38.82 16.46
N ASN A 142 3.58 -37.62 17.03
CA ASN A 142 2.30 -36.95 17.17
C ASN A 142 2.28 -35.51 16.62
N SER A 143 3.28 -35.10 15.85
CA SER A 143 3.38 -33.73 15.34
C SER A 143 4.23 -33.67 14.09
N TRP A 144 4.08 -32.56 13.38
CA TRP A 144 4.97 -32.19 12.28
C TRP A 144 5.75 -30.95 12.69
N LYS A 145 7.06 -30.95 12.42
CA LYS A 145 7.89 -29.78 12.56
C LYS A 145 8.20 -29.23 11.17
N LEU A 146 7.74 -28.03 10.90
CA LEU A 146 8.11 -27.24 9.73
C LEU A 146 9.20 -26.26 10.14
N THR A 147 10.32 -26.28 9.41
CA THR A 147 11.40 -25.31 9.57
C THR A 147 11.56 -24.55 8.25
N VAL A 148 11.62 -23.24 8.34
CA VAL A 148 11.82 -22.35 7.20
C VAL A 148 13.04 -21.49 7.49
N ASP A 149 14.12 -21.73 6.74
CA ASP A 149 15.37 -20.99 6.87
C ASP A 149 15.50 -20.01 5.69
N VAL A 150 15.94 -18.79 5.97
CA VAL A 150 16.23 -17.80 4.92
C VAL A 150 17.68 -18.00 4.49
N GLU A 151 17.89 -18.48 3.27
CA GLU A 151 19.23 -18.65 2.70
C GLU A 151 19.76 -17.37 2.05
N LYS A 152 18.86 -16.57 1.44
CA LYS A 152 19.18 -15.27 0.82
C LYS A 152 18.02 -14.32 0.93
N GLY A 153 18.33 -13.01 0.88
CA GLY A 153 17.34 -11.95 0.95
C GLY A 153 16.83 -11.72 2.35
N SER A 154 15.72 -11.02 2.46
CA SER A 154 15.10 -10.69 3.75
C SER A 154 13.60 -10.96 3.71
N ILE A 155 13.05 -11.37 4.84
CA ILE A 155 11.61 -11.48 5.05
C ILE A 155 11.08 -10.11 5.48
N PHE A 156 10.01 -9.66 4.82
CA PHE A 156 9.31 -8.47 5.23
C PHE A 156 8.38 -8.80 6.39
N GLY A 157 8.68 -8.19 7.55
CA GLY A 157 7.90 -8.40 8.78
C GLY A 157 8.44 -9.51 9.68
N PRO A 158 7.78 -9.74 10.83
CA PRO A 158 8.28 -10.65 11.86
C PRO A 158 8.13 -12.14 11.51
N GLN A 159 7.20 -12.46 10.60
CA GLN A 159 6.92 -13.84 10.19
C GLN A 159 6.50 -13.89 8.72
N PRO A 160 6.93 -14.89 7.95
CA PRO A 160 6.37 -15.16 6.64
C PRO A 160 4.92 -15.67 6.80
N TYR A 161 4.08 -15.33 5.82
CA TYR A 161 2.76 -15.94 5.73
C TYR A 161 2.91 -17.40 5.30
N LEU A 162 2.31 -18.31 6.06
CA LEU A 162 2.32 -19.74 5.77
C LEU A 162 0.90 -20.21 5.47
N ALA A 163 0.71 -20.82 4.31
CA ALA A 163 -0.53 -21.50 3.94
C ALA A 163 -0.25 -22.99 3.71
N ILE A 164 -1.04 -23.87 4.34
CA ILE A 164 -0.97 -25.30 4.15
C ILE A 164 -2.21 -25.72 3.38
N LYS A 165 -2.01 -26.34 2.21
CA LYS A 165 -3.09 -26.97 1.47
C LYS A 165 -3.15 -28.43 1.87
N THR A 166 -4.27 -28.88 2.45
CA THR A 166 -4.61 -30.27 2.78
C THR A 166 -5.36 -30.92 1.65
#